data_2f341c3ab95016d7272c9885972d724e
#
_entry.id   2f341c3ab95016d7272c9885972d724e
#
_cell.length_a   1.000
_cell.length_b   1.000
_cell.length_c   1.000
_cell.angle_alpha   90.00
_cell.angle_beta   90.00
_cell.angle_gamma   90.00
#
_symmetry.space_group_name_H-M   'P 1'
#
loop_
_entity.id
_entity.type
_entity.pdbx_description
1 polymer ?
#
loop_
_entity_poly.entity_id
_entity_poly.type
_entity_poly.pdbx_seq_one_letter_code
_entity_poly.pdbx_strand_id
1 'polypeptide(L)'
;MLIGQYSVGKTSFIRYLLGRDFPGQRIGPEPTTDRFTVLINGPEERVIPGNALSVHPDLPFRGLERFGVSFLSRFEGSQMPSSVLRSVTLVDTPGILSGEKQRTNRGYDFNKVTGWFAERADLILVLFDAHKLDISDELKGAIDSLKGNEDKIRCVLNKADQIDRQQLMRVYGALLWSLGKTMTSPEVARVYVGSFWQEPLKSLDNSDLFEKEEQDLMKDLAILPRQSAVRKINELVKRIRKVKTLAYIIAHLKAQMPSLMGKEKKQNKLIADLPNVFRSILKKHSLAPGDFPDITSFSSKLRDVKFAEFHTLSQKQIDGLDEILNKDIPALMEELPSEKDSPETLRAKMGGGASRGVPNIPIPKTAAKYGKQEQFKSNPFGPDSEDKDNYWALQDSADRLRGSFEALGPEGGFLSTAKARSVLVKTGLEKDNLRQIWNLSDIDRDGLFDLDEYVVAMFLCDAVIQKGRPIPAELPASVIPPSKRHLVGSK
;
A
#
# COMPACT_ATOMS: atom_id res chain seq x y z
N MET A 1 -0.67 -2.50 -7.75
CA MET A 1 0.04 -2.53 -9.05
C MET A 1 0.99 -1.36 -9.11
N LEU A 2 2.22 -1.57 -9.56
CA LEU A 2 3.26 -0.54 -9.69
C LEU A 2 3.48 -0.22 -11.18
N ILE A 3 3.46 1.06 -11.52
CA ILE A 3 3.67 1.57 -12.90
C ILE A 3 4.74 2.66 -12.85
N GLY A 4 5.49 2.83 -13.90
CA GLY A 4 6.46 3.91 -14.04
C GLY A 4 7.50 3.61 -15.10
N GLN A 5 8.29 4.63 -15.42
CA GLN A 5 9.35 4.52 -16.38
C GLN A 5 10.41 3.49 -15.96
N TYR A 6 11.27 3.18 -16.89
CA TYR A 6 12.45 2.36 -16.61
C TYR A 6 13.33 3.00 -15.52
N SER A 7 13.90 2.18 -14.64
CA SER A 7 14.82 2.60 -13.57
C SER A 7 14.25 3.53 -12.48
N VAL A 8 12.94 3.77 -12.39
CA VAL A 8 12.34 4.55 -11.29
C VAL A 8 12.31 3.80 -9.94
N GLY A 9 12.69 2.54 -9.92
CA GLY A 9 12.80 1.74 -8.70
C GLY A 9 11.58 0.91 -8.33
N LYS A 10 10.72 0.49 -9.28
CA LYS A 10 9.54 -0.36 -9.01
C LYS A 10 9.89 -1.66 -8.29
N THR A 11 10.80 -2.43 -8.85
CA THR A 11 11.25 -3.71 -8.28
C THR A 11 11.98 -3.51 -6.95
N SER A 12 12.77 -2.42 -6.82
CA SER A 12 13.42 -2.05 -5.56
C SER A 12 12.39 -1.69 -4.48
N PHE A 13 11.31 -1.01 -4.84
CA PHE A 13 10.20 -0.71 -3.94
C PHE A 13 9.50 -1.99 -3.44
N ILE A 14 9.26 -2.96 -4.33
CA ILE A 14 8.69 -4.25 -3.93
C ILE A 14 9.64 -4.98 -2.95
N ARG A 15 10.93 -5.04 -3.29
CA ARG A 15 11.96 -5.62 -2.40
C ARG A 15 11.97 -4.92 -1.04
N TYR A 16 11.86 -3.60 -1.03
CA TYR A 16 11.76 -2.80 0.19
C TYR A 16 10.55 -3.18 1.04
N LEU A 17 9.36 -3.33 0.43
CA LEU A 17 8.14 -3.76 1.12
C LEU A 17 8.24 -5.18 1.68
N LEU A 18 8.87 -6.08 0.94
CA LEU A 18 9.02 -7.49 1.35
C LEU A 18 10.13 -7.70 2.38
N GLY A 19 11.09 -6.74 2.48
CA GLY A 19 12.29 -6.84 3.32
C GLY A 19 13.32 -7.85 2.81
N ARG A 20 13.09 -8.48 1.66
CA ARG A 20 13.98 -9.48 1.05
C ARG A 20 13.77 -9.62 -0.45
N ASP A 21 14.66 -10.34 -1.11
CA ASP A 21 14.55 -10.71 -2.52
C ASP A 21 13.40 -11.70 -2.77
N PHE A 22 12.92 -11.76 -4.01
CA PHE A 22 11.87 -12.67 -4.43
C PHE A 22 12.26 -13.48 -5.67
N PRO A 23 11.73 -14.69 -5.85
CA PRO A 23 12.03 -15.54 -7.00
C PRO A 23 11.74 -14.85 -8.34
N GLY A 24 12.68 -14.95 -9.30
CA GLY A 24 12.54 -14.31 -10.61
C GLY A 24 12.84 -12.82 -10.63
N GLN A 25 13.23 -12.23 -9.48
CA GLN A 25 13.65 -10.84 -9.41
C GLN A 25 14.83 -10.57 -10.34
N ARG A 26 14.73 -9.47 -11.08
CA ARG A 26 15.80 -8.99 -11.94
C ARG A 26 16.09 -7.54 -11.61
N ILE A 27 17.25 -7.27 -11.04
CA ILE A 27 17.77 -5.93 -10.75
C ILE A 27 19.10 -5.77 -11.47
N GLY A 28 19.25 -4.72 -12.25
CA GLY A 28 20.49 -4.42 -12.96
C GLY A 28 20.43 -3.08 -13.68
N PRO A 29 21.56 -2.58 -14.19
CA PRO A 29 21.64 -1.32 -14.93
C PRO A 29 21.02 -1.40 -16.34
N GLU A 30 20.84 -2.60 -16.89
CA GLU A 30 20.15 -2.82 -18.16
C GLU A 30 18.64 -2.99 -17.98
N PRO A 31 17.81 -2.85 -19.04
CA PRO A 31 16.38 -3.07 -18.97
C PRO A 31 16.05 -4.50 -18.52
N THR A 32 15.98 -4.70 -17.21
CA THR A 32 15.87 -6.02 -16.60
C THR A 32 14.45 -6.52 -16.50
N THR A 33 13.46 -5.61 -16.40
CA THR A 33 12.05 -5.96 -16.22
C THR A 33 11.29 -5.74 -17.54
N ASP A 34 11.28 -6.74 -18.40
CA ASP A 34 10.48 -6.78 -19.64
C ASP A 34 9.15 -7.53 -19.46
N ARG A 35 8.88 -8.01 -18.26
CA ARG A 35 7.75 -8.88 -17.90
C ARG A 35 6.82 -8.24 -16.89
N PHE A 36 5.56 -8.65 -16.95
CA PHE A 36 4.64 -8.46 -15.84
C PHE A 36 4.90 -9.57 -14.82
N THR A 37 5.24 -9.20 -13.58
CA THR A 37 5.49 -10.15 -12.50
C THR A 37 4.45 -9.94 -11.41
N VAL A 38 3.67 -10.97 -11.07
CA VAL A 38 2.74 -10.93 -9.94
C VAL A 38 3.35 -11.69 -8.77
N LEU A 39 3.38 -11.03 -7.61
CA LEU A 39 3.90 -11.62 -6.38
C LEU A 39 2.71 -12.06 -5.52
N ILE A 40 2.70 -13.33 -5.17
CA ILE A 40 1.63 -13.99 -4.41
C ILE A 40 2.19 -14.77 -3.23
N ASN A 41 1.39 -14.90 -2.17
CA ASN A 41 1.77 -15.75 -1.05
C ASN A 41 1.67 -17.22 -1.41
N GLY A 42 2.61 -18.03 -0.94
CA GLY A 42 2.57 -19.49 -1.02
C GLY A 42 3.60 -20.12 -0.12
N PRO A 43 3.51 -21.46 0.08
CA PRO A 43 4.38 -22.17 1.01
C PRO A 43 5.83 -22.27 0.54
N GLU A 44 6.04 -22.24 -0.77
CA GLU A 44 7.35 -22.47 -1.42
C GLU A 44 7.75 -21.28 -2.29
N GLU A 45 9.07 -21.08 -2.41
CA GLU A 45 9.66 -20.09 -3.31
C GLU A 45 9.76 -20.68 -4.72
N ARG A 46 8.98 -20.14 -5.66
CA ARG A 46 9.01 -20.57 -7.07
C ARG A 46 8.52 -19.51 -8.03
N VAL A 47 8.94 -19.64 -9.26
CA VAL A 47 8.41 -18.86 -10.39
C VAL A 47 7.34 -19.69 -11.10
N ILE A 48 6.18 -19.10 -11.33
CA ILE A 48 5.02 -19.73 -12.00
C ILE A 48 4.89 -19.10 -13.40
N PRO A 49 4.89 -19.89 -14.48
CA PRO A 49 4.70 -19.36 -15.83
C PRO A 49 3.32 -18.73 -16.03
N GLY A 50 3.23 -17.71 -16.88
CA GLY A 50 2.01 -16.93 -17.10
C GLY A 50 0.83 -17.74 -17.64
N ASN A 51 1.08 -18.77 -18.48
CA ASN A 51 0.06 -19.68 -18.96
C ASN A 51 -0.58 -20.49 -17.81
N ALA A 52 0.21 -20.91 -16.81
CA ALA A 52 -0.31 -21.61 -15.64
C ALA A 52 -1.13 -20.66 -14.73
N LEU A 53 -0.68 -19.40 -14.58
CA LEU A 53 -1.42 -18.40 -13.80
C LEU A 53 -2.78 -18.05 -14.41
N SER A 54 -2.85 -17.94 -15.74
CA SER A 54 -4.07 -17.52 -16.44
C SER A 54 -5.21 -18.56 -16.38
N VAL A 55 -4.89 -19.83 -16.20
CA VAL A 55 -5.87 -20.90 -16.09
C VAL A 55 -6.17 -21.33 -14.65
N HIS A 56 -5.40 -20.84 -13.67
CA HIS A 56 -5.56 -21.23 -12.27
C HIS A 56 -6.93 -20.77 -11.71
N PRO A 57 -7.73 -21.69 -11.11
CA PRO A 57 -9.10 -21.38 -10.69
C PRO A 57 -9.19 -20.33 -9.59
N ASP A 58 -8.25 -20.33 -8.66
CA ASP A 58 -8.30 -19.50 -7.44
C ASP A 58 -7.58 -18.16 -7.59
N LEU A 59 -6.93 -17.92 -8.73
CA LEU A 59 -6.20 -16.67 -8.98
C LEU A 59 -7.00 -15.72 -9.89
N PRO A 60 -6.92 -14.41 -9.65
CA PRO A 60 -7.73 -13.42 -10.37
C PRO A 60 -7.18 -13.08 -11.78
N PHE A 61 -6.48 -14.02 -12.43
CA PHE A 61 -5.78 -13.79 -13.70
C PHE A 61 -6.46 -14.41 -14.91
N ARG A 62 -7.64 -15.00 -14.74
CA ARG A 62 -8.46 -15.49 -15.83
C ARG A 62 -8.86 -14.35 -16.77
N GLY A 63 -8.79 -14.63 -18.08
CA GLY A 63 -9.09 -13.66 -19.13
C GLY A 63 -7.85 -12.92 -19.64
N LEU A 64 -6.65 -13.24 -19.13
CA LEU A 64 -5.38 -12.76 -19.68
C LEU A 64 -4.98 -13.48 -20.97
N GLU A 65 -5.56 -14.64 -21.25
CA GLU A 65 -5.37 -15.42 -22.49
C GLU A 65 -5.73 -14.60 -23.73
N ARG A 66 -6.67 -13.69 -23.61
CA ARG A 66 -7.11 -12.81 -24.72
C ARG A 66 -6.00 -11.89 -25.26
N PHE A 67 -4.91 -11.69 -24.49
CA PHE A 67 -3.76 -10.90 -24.92
C PHE A 67 -2.73 -11.71 -25.71
N GLY A 68 -2.97 -13.02 -25.87
CA GLY A 68 -2.19 -13.92 -26.73
C GLY A 68 -0.93 -14.48 -26.07
N VAL A 69 -0.31 -15.41 -26.78
CA VAL A 69 0.87 -16.16 -26.31
C VAL A 69 2.06 -15.23 -26.07
N SER A 70 2.22 -14.21 -26.90
CA SER A 70 3.31 -13.21 -26.75
C SER A 70 3.26 -12.47 -25.43
N PHE A 71 2.08 -12.21 -24.88
CA PHE A 71 1.91 -11.66 -23.55
C PHE A 71 2.19 -12.73 -22.48
N LEU A 72 1.57 -13.90 -22.58
CA LEU A 72 1.69 -14.96 -21.57
C LEU A 72 3.13 -15.42 -21.36
N SER A 73 3.97 -15.40 -22.40
CA SER A 73 5.41 -15.71 -22.30
C SER A 73 6.20 -14.63 -21.54
N ARG A 74 5.63 -13.43 -21.39
CA ARG A 74 6.19 -12.28 -20.65
C ARG A 74 5.37 -11.93 -19.41
N PHE A 75 4.57 -12.86 -18.95
CA PHE A 75 3.83 -12.82 -17.71
C PHE A 75 4.30 -13.97 -16.81
N GLU A 76 4.58 -13.67 -15.55
CA GLU A 76 5.05 -14.68 -14.60
C GLU A 76 4.55 -14.36 -13.18
N GLY A 77 4.49 -15.37 -12.35
CA GLY A 77 4.20 -15.26 -10.93
C GLY A 77 5.42 -15.58 -10.09
N SER A 78 5.67 -14.77 -9.10
CA SER A 78 6.64 -15.05 -8.04
C SER A 78 5.87 -15.46 -6.80
N GLN A 79 6.00 -16.71 -6.39
CA GLN A 79 5.37 -17.24 -5.19
C GLN A 79 6.40 -17.38 -4.10
N MET A 80 6.05 -16.92 -2.88
CA MET A 80 6.92 -17.02 -1.72
C MET A 80 6.12 -16.86 -0.41
N PRO A 81 6.58 -17.43 0.72
CA PRO A 81 5.99 -17.16 2.01
C PRO A 81 6.32 -15.73 2.47
N SER A 82 5.31 -14.89 2.66
CA SER A 82 5.47 -13.51 3.11
C SER A 82 4.25 -13.03 3.88
N SER A 83 4.46 -12.33 5.00
CA SER A 83 3.39 -11.70 5.79
C SER A 83 2.64 -10.63 4.99
N VAL A 84 3.34 -9.87 4.16
CA VAL A 84 2.76 -8.86 3.26
C VAL A 84 1.89 -9.52 2.21
N LEU A 85 2.42 -10.54 1.52
CA LEU A 85 1.73 -11.23 0.42
C LEU A 85 0.53 -12.06 0.86
N ARG A 86 0.39 -12.38 2.15
CA ARG A 86 -0.84 -13.02 2.67
C ARG A 86 -2.08 -12.17 2.47
N SER A 87 -1.91 -10.87 2.39
CA SER A 87 -3.01 -9.90 2.37
C SER A 87 -3.06 -9.05 1.12
N VAL A 88 -1.93 -8.91 0.44
CA VAL A 88 -1.78 -8.05 -0.74
C VAL A 88 -1.06 -8.82 -1.85
N THR A 89 -1.64 -8.85 -3.03
CA THR A 89 -0.94 -9.28 -4.25
C THR A 89 -0.26 -8.07 -4.87
N LEU A 90 1.04 -8.15 -5.13
CA LEU A 90 1.79 -7.09 -5.79
C LEU A 90 1.94 -7.41 -7.28
N VAL A 91 1.83 -6.40 -8.12
CA VAL A 91 2.04 -6.51 -9.57
C VAL A 91 3.13 -5.54 -9.98
N ASP A 92 4.29 -6.07 -10.38
CA ASP A 92 5.36 -5.31 -11.01
C ASP A 92 5.13 -5.27 -12.52
N THR A 93 5.15 -4.07 -13.10
CA THR A 93 4.96 -3.90 -14.54
C THR A 93 6.30 -3.63 -15.23
N PRO A 94 6.44 -4.00 -16.50
CA PRO A 94 7.61 -3.63 -17.28
C PRO A 94 7.87 -2.14 -17.24
N GLY A 95 9.12 -1.75 -17.15
CA GLY A 95 9.53 -0.35 -17.25
C GLY A 95 9.05 0.27 -18.56
N ILE A 96 8.42 1.44 -18.47
CA ILE A 96 8.04 2.23 -19.65
C ILE A 96 9.31 2.90 -20.16
N LEU A 97 9.58 2.70 -21.43
CA LEU A 97 10.78 3.22 -22.10
C LEU A 97 10.32 4.21 -23.17
N SER A 98 11.06 5.29 -23.30
CA SER A 98 10.84 6.28 -24.36
C SER A 98 11.35 5.74 -25.72
N GLY A 99 10.53 5.84 -26.75
CA GLY A 99 10.90 5.54 -28.13
C GLY A 99 10.13 4.41 -28.82
N GLU A 100 9.78 4.64 -30.10
CA GLU A 100 8.95 3.73 -30.92
C GLU A 100 9.51 2.31 -31.09
N LYS A 101 10.84 2.14 -31.12
CA LYS A 101 11.49 0.84 -31.31
C LYS A 101 11.13 -0.20 -30.25
N GLN A 102 10.74 0.25 -29.06
CA GLN A 102 10.41 -0.66 -27.97
C GLN A 102 8.93 -1.04 -27.93
N ARG A 103 8.04 -0.23 -28.50
CA ARG A 103 6.62 -0.60 -28.68
C ARG A 103 6.48 -1.81 -29.61
N THR A 104 7.28 -1.84 -30.68
CA THR A 104 7.28 -2.91 -31.71
C THR A 104 7.84 -4.23 -31.18
N ASN A 105 8.77 -4.22 -30.24
CA ASN A 105 9.43 -5.44 -29.74
C ASN A 105 8.66 -6.22 -28.66
N ARG A 106 7.60 -5.65 -28.06
CA ARG A 106 6.87 -6.33 -26.98
C ARG A 106 5.96 -7.43 -27.48
N GLY A 107 5.45 -7.35 -28.73
CA GLY A 107 4.56 -8.34 -29.34
C GLY A 107 3.16 -8.40 -28.71
N TYR A 108 2.81 -7.45 -27.80
CA TYR A 108 1.50 -7.30 -27.20
C TYR A 108 1.23 -5.81 -26.88
N ASP A 109 -0.05 -5.45 -26.73
CA ASP A 109 -0.47 -4.09 -26.40
C ASP A 109 -0.36 -3.83 -24.89
N PHE A 110 0.71 -3.14 -24.49
CA PHE A 110 1.00 -2.82 -23.10
C PHE A 110 -0.12 -2.03 -22.42
N ASN A 111 -0.71 -1.04 -23.11
CA ASN A 111 -1.75 -0.20 -22.54
C ASN A 111 -3.03 -0.97 -22.27
N LYS A 112 -3.42 -1.89 -23.17
CA LYS A 112 -4.59 -2.76 -22.94
C LYS A 112 -4.38 -3.72 -21.77
N VAL A 113 -3.18 -4.29 -21.65
CA VAL A 113 -2.84 -5.16 -20.51
C VAL A 113 -2.83 -4.36 -19.21
N THR A 114 -2.20 -3.18 -19.20
CA THR A 114 -2.16 -2.28 -18.05
C THR A 114 -3.58 -1.87 -17.62
N GLY A 115 -4.44 -1.50 -18.56
CA GLY A 115 -5.85 -1.20 -18.29
C GLY A 115 -6.61 -2.38 -17.67
N TRP A 116 -6.35 -3.60 -18.14
CA TRP A 116 -6.96 -4.82 -17.57
C TRP A 116 -6.55 -5.04 -16.10
N PHE A 117 -5.27 -4.81 -15.76
CA PHE A 117 -4.81 -4.87 -14.37
C PHE A 117 -5.36 -3.71 -13.54
N ALA A 118 -5.44 -2.50 -14.10
CA ALA A 118 -5.96 -1.32 -13.41
C ALA A 118 -7.41 -1.49 -12.96
N GLU A 119 -8.26 -2.08 -13.80
CA GLU A 119 -9.65 -2.39 -13.46
C GLU A 119 -9.76 -3.28 -12.21
N ARG A 120 -8.77 -4.16 -11.98
CA ARG A 120 -8.78 -5.17 -10.92
C ARG A 120 -7.93 -4.80 -9.70
N ALA A 121 -7.00 -3.87 -9.89
CA ALA A 121 -6.16 -3.37 -8.80
C ALA A 121 -6.99 -2.56 -7.80
N ASP A 122 -6.68 -2.72 -6.52
CA ASP A 122 -7.21 -1.88 -5.45
C ASP A 122 -6.41 -0.59 -5.26
N LEU A 123 -5.13 -0.62 -5.61
CA LEU A 123 -4.23 0.54 -5.59
C LEU A 123 -3.27 0.48 -6.78
N ILE A 124 -3.05 1.63 -7.37
CA ILE A 124 -2.11 1.83 -8.47
C ILE A 124 -1.07 2.85 -8.01
N LEU A 125 0.17 2.41 -7.86
CA LEU A 125 1.30 3.27 -7.54
C LEU A 125 2.02 3.66 -8.82
N VAL A 126 2.00 4.95 -9.16
CA VAL A 126 2.76 5.49 -10.30
C VAL A 126 4.05 6.10 -9.76
N LEU A 127 5.17 5.45 -10.07
CA LEU A 127 6.48 5.85 -9.58
C LEU A 127 7.17 6.79 -10.56
N PHE A 128 7.75 7.86 -10.01
CA PHE A 128 8.59 8.83 -10.71
C PHE A 128 9.97 8.88 -10.07
N ASP A 129 10.99 9.22 -10.85
CA ASP A 129 12.35 9.43 -10.38
C ASP A 129 12.57 10.93 -10.14
N ALA A 130 12.90 11.31 -8.91
CA ALA A 130 13.12 12.72 -8.55
C ALA A 130 14.30 13.34 -9.28
N HIS A 131 15.28 12.54 -9.68
CA HIS A 131 16.45 13.01 -10.43
C HIS A 131 16.19 13.13 -11.94
N LYS A 132 15.20 12.39 -12.46
CA LYS A 132 14.89 12.36 -13.88
C LYS A 132 13.38 12.46 -14.09
N LEU A 133 12.84 13.66 -13.86
CA LEU A 133 11.42 13.94 -14.09
C LEU A 133 11.18 14.23 -15.58
N ASP A 134 10.94 13.18 -16.35
CA ASP A 134 10.47 13.27 -17.74
C ASP A 134 9.22 12.41 -17.89
N ILE A 135 8.10 13.04 -18.30
CA ILE A 135 6.86 12.31 -18.58
C ILE A 135 6.79 12.08 -20.09
N SER A 136 7.34 10.98 -20.54
CA SER A 136 7.31 10.58 -21.94
C SER A 136 5.88 10.36 -22.44
N ASP A 137 5.68 10.42 -23.76
CA ASP A 137 4.37 10.18 -24.36
C ASP A 137 3.88 8.75 -24.12
N GLU A 138 4.80 7.79 -23.98
CA GLU A 138 4.48 6.42 -23.60
C GLU A 138 3.94 6.33 -22.16
N LEU A 139 4.54 7.09 -21.24
CA LEU A 139 4.01 7.14 -19.86
C LEU A 139 2.65 7.85 -19.83
N LYS A 140 2.44 8.91 -20.62
CA LYS A 140 1.12 9.54 -20.77
C LYS A 140 0.11 8.52 -21.29
N GLY A 141 0.45 7.75 -22.34
CA GLY A 141 -0.41 6.70 -22.87
C GLY A 141 -0.75 5.61 -21.84
N ALA A 142 0.22 5.24 -20.99
CA ALA A 142 -0.03 4.32 -19.89
C ALA A 142 -0.97 4.92 -18.83
N ILE A 143 -0.76 6.19 -18.43
CA ILE A 143 -1.67 6.89 -17.50
C ILE A 143 -3.07 7.04 -18.13
N ASP A 144 -3.17 7.33 -19.41
CA ASP A 144 -4.45 7.37 -20.13
C ASP A 144 -5.20 6.03 -20.10
N SER A 145 -4.48 4.91 -20.08
CA SER A 145 -5.09 3.57 -19.93
C SER A 145 -5.67 3.30 -18.54
N LEU A 146 -5.36 4.15 -17.55
CA LEU A 146 -5.89 4.09 -16.19
C LEU A 146 -7.19 4.87 -16.01
N LYS A 147 -7.67 5.60 -17.04
CA LYS A 147 -8.90 6.39 -16.96
C LYS A 147 -10.08 5.59 -16.45
N GLY A 148 -10.83 6.19 -15.52
CA GLY A 148 -11.94 5.56 -14.81
C GLY A 148 -11.52 4.80 -13.53
N ASN A 149 -10.21 4.84 -13.18
CA ASN A 149 -9.65 4.27 -11.96
C ASN A 149 -8.80 5.32 -11.20
N GLU A 150 -9.08 6.60 -11.39
CA GLU A 150 -8.31 7.71 -10.83
C GLU A 150 -8.30 7.68 -9.28
N ASP A 151 -9.39 7.26 -8.68
CA ASP A 151 -9.56 7.10 -7.23
C ASP A 151 -8.55 6.11 -6.61
N LYS A 152 -8.05 5.16 -7.40
CA LYS A 152 -7.07 4.15 -7.00
C LYS A 152 -5.62 4.59 -7.21
N ILE A 153 -5.38 5.73 -7.86
CA ILE A 153 -4.04 6.17 -8.23
C ILE A 153 -3.41 6.93 -7.07
N ARG A 154 -2.17 6.56 -6.75
CA ARG A 154 -1.25 7.33 -5.90
C ARG A 154 0.07 7.47 -6.63
N CYS A 155 0.69 8.62 -6.50
CA CYS A 155 1.99 8.88 -7.11
C CYS A 155 3.10 8.78 -6.05
N VAL A 156 4.27 8.30 -6.46
CA VAL A 156 5.45 8.19 -5.60
C VAL A 156 6.61 8.87 -6.32
N LEU A 157 7.14 9.94 -5.73
CA LEU A 157 8.38 10.59 -6.16
C LEU A 157 9.53 9.93 -5.42
N ASN A 158 10.13 8.93 -6.06
CA ASN A 158 11.19 8.09 -5.52
C ASN A 158 12.58 8.68 -5.75
N LYS A 159 13.59 8.21 -5.01
CA LYS A 159 14.98 8.65 -5.03
C LYS A 159 15.16 10.14 -4.67
N ALA A 160 14.27 10.66 -3.86
CA ALA A 160 14.26 12.06 -3.47
C ALA A 160 15.47 12.45 -2.59
N ASP A 161 16.18 11.47 -2.04
CA ASP A 161 17.45 11.63 -1.31
C ASP A 161 18.64 12.01 -2.18
N GLN A 162 18.49 11.98 -3.51
CA GLN A 162 19.56 12.31 -4.47
C GLN A 162 19.54 13.77 -4.90
N ILE A 163 18.56 14.54 -4.47
CA ILE A 163 18.39 15.96 -4.79
C ILE A 163 18.28 16.79 -3.51
N ASP A 164 18.74 18.04 -3.59
CA ASP A 164 18.62 18.98 -2.49
C ASP A 164 17.19 19.48 -2.26
N ARG A 165 16.96 20.13 -1.14
CA ARG A 165 15.63 20.63 -0.74
C ARG A 165 15.02 21.61 -1.75
N GLN A 166 15.84 22.48 -2.34
CA GLN A 166 15.37 23.47 -3.31
C GLN A 166 14.98 22.80 -4.63
N GLN A 167 15.78 21.84 -5.09
CA GLN A 167 15.49 21.04 -6.27
C GLN A 167 14.24 20.18 -6.04
N LEU A 168 14.07 19.59 -4.86
CA LEU A 168 12.88 18.80 -4.52
C LEU A 168 11.59 19.63 -4.68
N MET A 169 11.56 20.86 -4.19
CA MET A 169 10.39 21.72 -4.35
C MET A 169 10.07 22.01 -5.83
N ARG A 170 11.09 22.25 -6.66
CA ARG A 170 10.93 22.50 -8.09
C ARG A 170 10.41 21.25 -8.82
N VAL A 171 11.01 20.10 -8.53
CA VAL A 171 10.63 18.81 -9.14
C VAL A 171 9.21 18.42 -8.73
N TYR A 172 8.86 18.59 -7.45
CA TYR A 172 7.52 18.33 -6.95
C TYR A 172 6.45 19.21 -7.63
N GLY A 173 6.73 20.51 -7.76
CA GLY A 173 5.84 21.44 -8.49
C GLY A 173 5.69 21.09 -9.96
N ALA A 174 6.80 20.74 -10.65
CA ALA A 174 6.77 20.31 -12.03
C ALA A 174 5.99 19.00 -12.24
N LEU A 175 6.13 18.05 -11.30
CA LEU A 175 5.36 16.80 -11.31
C LEU A 175 3.87 17.06 -11.17
N LEU A 176 3.44 17.86 -10.20
CA LEU A 176 2.03 18.20 -10.00
C LEU A 176 1.43 18.89 -11.23
N TRP A 177 2.18 19.84 -11.82
CA TRP A 177 1.77 20.49 -13.06
C TRP A 177 1.57 19.51 -14.22
N SER A 178 2.49 18.57 -14.38
CA SER A 178 2.44 17.56 -15.45
C SER A 178 1.32 16.55 -15.23
N LEU A 179 1.09 16.13 -13.98
CA LEU A 179 -0.03 15.27 -13.62
C LEU A 179 -1.38 15.95 -13.85
N GLY A 180 -1.52 17.23 -13.51
CA GLY A 180 -2.73 18.00 -13.75
C GLY A 180 -3.08 18.16 -15.23
N LYS A 181 -2.09 18.08 -16.13
CA LYS A 181 -2.34 18.05 -17.58
C LYS A 181 -2.73 16.68 -18.13
N THR A 182 -2.28 15.63 -17.47
CA THR A 182 -2.46 14.24 -17.96
C THR A 182 -3.67 13.57 -17.32
N MET A 183 -3.94 13.87 -16.05
CA MET A 183 -5.08 13.31 -15.32
C MET A 183 -6.28 14.24 -15.43
N THR A 184 -7.43 13.70 -15.82
CA THR A 184 -8.68 14.45 -15.95
C THR A 184 -9.47 14.54 -14.64
N SER A 185 -8.91 14.09 -13.53
CA SER A 185 -9.55 14.16 -12.21
C SER A 185 -9.58 15.60 -11.70
N PRO A 186 -10.70 16.07 -11.12
CA PRO A 186 -10.76 17.38 -10.47
C PRO A 186 -9.93 17.44 -9.18
N GLU A 187 -9.54 16.29 -8.63
CA GLU A 187 -8.76 16.19 -7.42
C GLU A 187 -7.26 16.08 -7.75
N VAL A 188 -6.45 16.75 -6.92
CA VAL A 188 -4.99 16.65 -7.03
C VAL A 188 -4.54 15.27 -6.55
N ALA A 189 -3.81 14.55 -7.40
CA ALA A 189 -3.28 13.24 -7.01
C ALA A 189 -2.36 13.35 -5.79
N ARG A 190 -2.53 12.46 -4.80
CA ARG A 190 -1.59 12.34 -3.67
C ARG A 190 -0.22 11.88 -4.19
N VAL A 191 0.81 12.64 -3.86
CA VAL A 191 2.20 12.32 -4.20
C VAL A 191 2.98 12.09 -2.91
N TYR A 192 3.47 10.86 -2.72
CA TYR A 192 4.40 10.52 -1.65
C TYR A 192 5.83 10.81 -2.08
N VAL A 193 6.59 11.41 -1.21
CA VAL A 193 7.99 11.78 -1.50
C VAL A 193 8.92 10.96 -0.63
N GLY A 194 9.93 10.32 -1.23
CA GLY A 194 10.88 9.55 -0.43
C GLY A 194 11.92 8.82 -1.26
N SER A 195 12.66 7.93 -0.60
CA SER A 195 13.60 7.01 -1.22
C SER A 195 13.31 5.61 -0.71
N PHE A 196 12.59 4.82 -1.52
CA PHE A 196 12.05 3.52 -1.11
C PHE A 196 12.99 2.39 -1.51
N TRP A 197 14.06 2.23 -0.76
CA TRP A 197 15.04 1.16 -0.91
C TRP A 197 15.66 0.79 0.45
N GLN A 198 16.49 -0.26 0.49
CA GLN A 198 17.03 -0.79 1.74
C GLN A 198 18.32 -0.08 2.21
N GLU A 199 18.98 0.66 1.32
CA GLU A 199 20.23 1.34 1.63
C GLU A 199 20.01 2.66 2.39
N PRO A 200 21.02 3.17 3.11
CA PRO A 200 20.95 4.47 3.76
C PRO A 200 20.68 5.61 2.76
N LEU A 201 20.04 6.66 3.24
CA LEU A 201 19.80 7.86 2.44
C LEU A 201 21.13 8.53 2.05
N LYS A 202 21.23 9.01 0.82
CA LYS A 202 22.40 9.76 0.34
C LYS A 202 22.49 11.15 0.96
N SER A 203 21.35 11.84 1.14
CA SER A 203 21.25 13.08 1.88
C SER A 203 20.18 12.95 2.99
N LEU A 204 20.48 13.53 4.15
CA LEU A 204 19.60 13.53 5.32
C LEU A 204 18.77 14.83 5.43
N ASP A 205 18.95 15.80 4.54
CA ASP A 205 18.34 17.14 4.61
C ASP A 205 16.81 17.11 4.76
N ASN A 206 16.16 16.12 4.14
CA ASN A 206 14.72 15.95 4.17
C ASN A 206 14.29 14.63 4.85
N SER A 207 15.13 14.05 5.69
CA SER A 207 14.90 12.73 6.30
C SER A 207 13.58 12.68 7.09
N ASP A 208 13.23 13.75 7.82
CA ASP A 208 11.99 13.85 8.59
C ASP A 208 10.74 13.87 7.71
N LEU A 209 10.82 14.51 6.53
CA LEU A 209 9.75 14.49 5.54
C LEU A 209 9.59 13.07 4.98
N PHE A 210 10.69 12.46 4.55
CA PHE A 210 10.66 11.13 3.94
C PHE A 210 10.13 10.07 4.90
N GLU A 211 10.49 10.16 6.19
CA GLU A 211 9.99 9.24 7.20
C GLU A 211 8.45 9.35 7.38
N LYS A 212 7.93 10.58 7.42
CA LYS A 212 6.47 10.82 7.54
C LYS A 212 5.71 10.35 6.31
N GLU A 213 6.20 10.69 5.12
CA GLU A 213 5.59 10.28 3.85
C GLU A 213 5.62 8.75 3.66
N GLU A 214 6.71 8.11 4.12
CA GLU A 214 6.80 6.65 4.13
C GLU A 214 5.78 6.02 5.08
N GLN A 215 5.66 6.55 6.31
CA GLN A 215 4.67 6.08 7.29
C GLN A 215 3.24 6.21 6.74
N ASP A 216 2.92 7.31 6.08
CA ASP A 216 1.61 7.53 5.49
C ASP A 216 1.33 6.56 4.33
N LEU A 217 2.31 6.33 3.45
CA LEU A 217 2.20 5.33 2.39
C LEU A 217 2.00 3.92 2.96
N MET A 218 2.75 3.55 4.01
CA MET A 218 2.60 2.25 4.66
C MET A 218 1.24 2.09 5.34
N LYS A 219 0.68 3.15 5.94
CA LYS A 219 -0.70 3.14 6.46
C LYS A 219 -1.71 2.91 5.35
N ASP A 220 -1.60 3.61 4.22
CA ASP A 220 -2.48 3.43 3.07
C ASP A 220 -2.42 1.98 2.55
N LEU A 221 -1.22 1.40 2.45
CA LEU A 221 -1.06 0.00 2.05
C LEU A 221 -1.67 -0.98 3.07
N ALA A 222 -1.53 -0.72 4.37
CA ALA A 222 -2.07 -1.56 5.43
C ALA A 222 -3.61 -1.57 5.46
N ILE A 223 -4.26 -0.48 5.05
CA ILE A 223 -5.72 -0.34 5.02
C ILE A 223 -6.33 -1.04 3.78
N LEU A 224 -5.55 -1.27 2.70
CA LEU A 224 -6.05 -1.84 1.44
C LEU A 224 -6.93 -3.08 1.58
N PRO A 225 -6.56 -4.11 2.36
CA PRO A 225 -7.38 -5.31 2.47
C PRO A 225 -8.77 -5.04 3.04
N ARG A 226 -8.90 -4.05 3.94
CA ARG A 226 -10.20 -3.64 4.52
C ARG A 226 -11.05 -2.89 3.51
N GLN A 227 -10.43 -1.96 2.78
CA GLN A 227 -11.13 -1.14 1.78
C GLN A 227 -11.49 -1.92 0.51
N SER A 228 -10.81 -3.03 0.23
CA SER A 228 -11.03 -3.81 -0.99
C SER A 228 -12.45 -4.39 -1.06
N ALA A 229 -13.03 -4.81 0.06
CA ALA A 229 -14.39 -5.32 0.11
C ALA A 229 -15.41 -4.21 -0.21
N VAL A 230 -15.26 -3.03 0.38
CA VAL A 230 -16.11 -1.85 0.10
C VAL A 230 -16.03 -1.46 -1.38
N ARG A 231 -14.81 -1.43 -1.95
CA ARG A 231 -14.61 -1.13 -3.38
C ARG A 231 -15.29 -2.16 -4.27
N LYS A 232 -15.16 -3.45 -3.99
CA LYS A 232 -15.84 -4.52 -4.77
C LYS A 232 -17.35 -4.36 -4.74
N ILE A 233 -17.92 -4.03 -3.60
CA ILE A 233 -19.35 -3.74 -3.49
C ILE A 233 -19.72 -2.51 -4.33
N ASN A 234 -18.97 -1.42 -4.23
CA ASN A 234 -19.23 -0.22 -5.04
C ASN A 234 -19.11 -0.49 -6.55
N GLU A 235 -18.16 -1.33 -6.97
CA GLU A 235 -18.08 -1.76 -8.37
C GLU A 235 -19.28 -2.62 -8.78
N LEU A 236 -19.74 -3.50 -7.92
CA LEU A 236 -20.95 -4.29 -8.16
C LEU A 236 -22.16 -3.38 -8.32
N VAL A 237 -22.34 -2.38 -7.44
CA VAL A 237 -23.39 -1.37 -7.55
C VAL A 237 -23.32 -0.63 -8.89
N LYS A 238 -22.14 -0.15 -9.29
CA LYS A 238 -21.93 0.51 -10.59
C LYS A 238 -22.32 -0.41 -11.76
N ARG A 239 -21.95 -1.69 -11.70
CA ARG A 239 -22.32 -2.69 -12.73
C ARG A 239 -23.81 -2.93 -12.79
N ILE A 240 -24.48 -3.12 -11.66
CA ILE A 240 -25.92 -3.35 -11.61
C ILE A 240 -26.66 -2.15 -12.20
N ARG A 241 -26.29 -0.92 -11.84
CA ARG A 241 -26.88 0.31 -12.38
C ARG A 241 -26.71 0.39 -13.90
N LYS A 242 -25.50 0.11 -14.42
CA LYS A 242 -25.24 0.08 -15.86
C LYS A 242 -26.07 -0.98 -16.57
N VAL A 243 -26.17 -2.19 -16.01
CA VAL A 243 -26.99 -3.26 -16.59
C VAL A 243 -28.45 -2.86 -16.62
N LYS A 244 -28.98 -2.27 -15.55
CA LYS A 244 -30.35 -1.77 -15.46
C LYS A 244 -30.61 -0.69 -16.52
N THR A 245 -29.69 0.27 -16.67
CA THR A 245 -29.79 1.33 -17.67
C THR A 245 -29.79 0.76 -19.09
N LEU A 246 -28.89 -0.17 -19.39
CA LEU A 246 -28.83 -0.86 -20.67
C LEU A 246 -30.10 -1.66 -20.96
N ALA A 247 -30.67 -2.33 -19.96
CA ALA A 247 -31.94 -3.05 -20.09
C ALA A 247 -33.08 -2.15 -20.53
N TYR A 248 -33.20 -0.96 -19.91
CA TYR A 248 -34.20 0.02 -20.33
C TYR A 248 -33.94 0.59 -21.73
N ILE A 249 -32.68 0.83 -22.11
CA ILE A 249 -32.34 1.28 -23.47
C ILE A 249 -32.72 0.21 -24.49
N ILE A 250 -32.33 -1.03 -24.27
CA ILE A 250 -32.65 -2.16 -25.17
C ILE A 250 -34.17 -2.37 -25.30
N ALA A 251 -34.89 -2.35 -24.18
CA ALA A 251 -36.34 -2.47 -24.18
C ALA A 251 -37.02 -1.33 -24.96
N HIS A 252 -36.56 -0.08 -24.78
CA HIS A 252 -37.08 1.06 -25.49
C HIS A 252 -36.80 0.96 -27.00
N LEU A 253 -35.56 0.63 -27.40
CA LEU A 253 -35.17 0.50 -28.81
C LEU A 253 -35.99 -0.61 -29.48
N LYS A 254 -36.17 -1.78 -28.83
CA LYS A 254 -36.98 -2.89 -29.36
C LYS A 254 -38.43 -2.49 -29.51
N ALA A 255 -39.03 -1.83 -28.53
CA ALA A 255 -40.43 -1.40 -28.55
C ALA A 255 -40.74 -0.38 -29.68
N GLN A 256 -39.74 0.38 -30.13
CA GLN A 256 -39.86 1.34 -31.21
C GLN A 256 -39.75 0.70 -32.60
N MET A 257 -39.40 -0.59 -32.69
CA MET A 257 -39.21 -1.27 -33.98
C MET A 257 -40.55 -1.68 -34.61
N PRO A 258 -40.72 -1.45 -35.92
CA PRO A 258 -41.91 -1.89 -36.63
C PRO A 258 -41.96 -3.40 -36.77
N SER A 259 -43.17 -3.97 -36.74
CA SER A 259 -43.38 -5.41 -36.86
C SER A 259 -43.10 -5.99 -38.23
N LEU A 260 -43.40 -5.25 -39.31
CA LEU A 260 -43.39 -5.81 -40.68
C LEU A 260 -42.29 -5.16 -41.55
N MET A 261 -42.41 -3.89 -41.98
CA MET A 261 -41.54 -3.29 -43.00
C MET A 261 -40.76 -2.08 -42.45
N GLY A 262 -39.61 -1.74 -43.03
CA GLY A 262 -38.84 -0.53 -42.72
C GLY A 262 -37.97 -0.63 -41.46
N LYS A 263 -37.62 -1.82 -41.02
CA LYS A 263 -36.81 -2.05 -39.80
C LYS A 263 -35.48 -1.34 -39.84
N GLU A 264 -34.73 -1.47 -40.91
CA GLU A 264 -33.42 -0.88 -41.07
C GLU A 264 -33.45 0.66 -41.06
N LYS A 265 -34.39 1.24 -41.80
CA LYS A 265 -34.60 2.72 -41.83
C LYS A 265 -34.96 3.27 -40.45
N LYS A 266 -35.82 2.55 -39.69
CA LYS A 266 -36.19 2.94 -38.34
C LYS A 266 -35.03 2.79 -37.37
N GLN A 267 -34.25 1.72 -37.46
CA GLN A 267 -33.05 1.49 -36.64
C GLN A 267 -32.06 2.63 -36.85
N ASN A 268 -31.70 2.99 -38.08
CA ASN A 268 -30.78 4.08 -38.37
C ASN A 268 -31.28 5.42 -37.82
N LYS A 269 -32.59 5.67 -37.88
CA LYS A 269 -33.20 6.87 -37.29
C LYS A 269 -33.06 6.89 -35.77
N LEU A 270 -33.28 5.76 -35.09
CA LEU A 270 -33.12 5.63 -33.64
C LEU A 270 -31.66 5.80 -33.21
N ILE A 271 -30.69 5.27 -33.97
CA ILE A 271 -29.25 5.46 -33.71
C ILE A 271 -28.88 6.96 -33.85
N ALA A 272 -29.38 7.65 -34.85
CA ALA A 272 -29.14 9.08 -35.02
C ALA A 272 -29.78 9.92 -33.88
N ASP A 273 -30.89 9.46 -33.31
CA ASP A 273 -31.64 10.14 -32.25
C ASP A 273 -31.31 9.66 -30.81
N LEU A 274 -30.23 8.89 -30.64
CA LEU A 274 -29.81 8.35 -29.32
C LEU A 274 -29.79 9.40 -28.21
N PRO A 275 -29.31 10.63 -28.38
CA PRO A 275 -29.35 11.63 -27.32
C PRO A 275 -30.76 11.91 -26.78
N ASN A 276 -31.76 11.94 -27.63
CA ASN A 276 -33.17 12.16 -27.22
C ASN A 276 -33.76 10.88 -26.58
N VAL A 277 -33.40 9.71 -27.11
CA VAL A 277 -33.77 8.42 -26.53
C VAL A 277 -33.24 8.34 -25.09
N PHE A 278 -31.97 8.67 -24.85
CA PHE A 278 -31.37 8.65 -23.51
C PHE A 278 -32.09 9.63 -22.56
N ARG A 279 -32.36 10.87 -23.00
CA ARG A 279 -33.12 11.85 -22.19
C ARG A 279 -34.52 11.33 -21.80
N SER A 280 -35.21 10.69 -22.75
CA SER A 280 -36.53 10.12 -22.51
C SER A 280 -36.50 9.02 -21.45
N ILE A 281 -35.54 8.08 -21.56
CA ILE A 281 -35.37 6.97 -20.61
C ILE A 281 -34.93 7.48 -19.25
N LEU A 282 -34.00 8.45 -19.19
CA LEU A 282 -33.53 9.08 -17.97
C LEU A 282 -34.68 9.66 -17.17
N LYS A 283 -35.57 10.45 -17.83
CA LYS A 283 -36.74 11.04 -17.19
C LYS A 283 -37.78 10.00 -16.75
N LYS A 284 -38.06 9.01 -17.62
CA LYS A 284 -39.08 8.01 -17.38
C LYS A 284 -38.76 7.08 -16.20
N HIS A 285 -37.49 6.72 -16.04
CA HIS A 285 -37.05 5.72 -15.06
C HIS A 285 -36.17 6.31 -13.92
N SER A 286 -36.02 7.64 -13.84
CA SER A 286 -35.25 8.35 -12.82
C SER A 286 -33.82 7.81 -12.66
N LEU A 287 -33.15 7.54 -13.79
CA LEU A 287 -31.80 7.00 -13.83
C LEU A 287 -30.74 8.09 -13.68
N ALA A 288 -29.52 7.74 -13.23
CA ALA A 288 -28.42 8.68 -13.15
C ALA A 288 -27.76 8.87 -14.55
N PRO A 289 -27.43 10.11 -14.96
CA PRO A 289 -26.79 10.38 -16.26
C PRO A 289 -25.46 9.63 -16.46
N GLY A 290 -24.68 9.44 -15.38
CA GLY A 290 -23.39 8.74 -15.41
C GLY A 290 -23.47 7.22 -15.65
N ASP A 291 -24.66 6.62 -15.59
CA ASP A 291 -24.87 5.20 -15.87
C ASP A 291 -25.11 4.90 -17.35
N PHE A 292 -25.30 5.95 -18.17
CA PHE A 292 -25.50 5.80 -19.62
C PHE A 292 -24.16 5.60 -20.34
N PRO A 293 -24.13 4.79 -21.40
CA PRO A 293 -22.93 4.60 -22.20
C PRO A 293 -22.58 5.85 -23.01
N ASP A 294 -21.30 6.00 -23.36
CA ASP A 294 -20.88 7.03 -24.32
C ASP A 294 -21.60 6.86 -25.65
N ILE A 295 -22.19 7.94 -26.14
CA ILE A 295 -23.05 7.94 -27.30
C ILE A 295 -22.30 7.50 -28.57
N THR A 296 -21.05 7.94 -28.74
CA THR A 296 -20.25 7.69 -29.95
C THR A 296 -19.88 6.20 -30.02
N SER A 297 -19.31 5.67 -28.92
CA SER A 297 -18.95 4.25 -28.80
C SER A 297 -20.17 3.33 -28.88
N PHE A 298 -21.28 3.74 -28.26
CA PHE A 298 -22.49 2.93 -28.23
C PHE A 298 -23.18 2.91 -29.60
N SER A 299 -23.26 4.05 -30.30
CA SER A 299 -23.84 4.13 -31.65
C SER A 299 -23.11 3.25 -32.67
N SER A 300 -21.75 3.17 -32.57
CA SER A 300 -20.98 2.32 -33.46
C SER A 300 -21.33 0.83 -33.25
N LYS A 301 -21.43 0.37 -31.99
CA LYS A 301 -21.79 -1.00 -31.63
C LYS A 301 -23.23 -1.36 -32.04
N LEU A 302 -24.16 -0.41 -31.97
CA LEU A 302 -25.56 -0.62 -32.34
C LEU A 302 -25.77 -0.79 -33.84
N ARG A 303 -24.84 -0.36 -34.69
CA ARG A 303 -24.92 -0.57 -36.18
C ARG A 303 -24.73 -2.06 -36.54
N ASP A 304 -23.98 -2.79 -35.76
CA ASP A 304 -23.64 -4.19 -36.03
C ASP A 304 -24.68 -5.17 -35.46
N VAL A 305 -25.73 -4.68 -34.78
CA VAL A 305 -26.74 -5.49 -34.10
C VAL A 305 -28.15 -5.16 -34.59
N LYS A 306 -28.98 -6.17 -34.80
CA LYS A 306 -30.38 -5.97 -35.21
C LYS A 306 -31.30 -5.79 -34.00
N PHE A 307 -31.97 -4.63 -33.88
CA PHE A 307 -32.81 -4.30 -32.73
C PHE A 307 -34.04 -5.23 -32.58
N ALA A 308 -34.52 -5.78 -33.70
CA ALA A 308 -35.63 -6.73 -33.67
C ALA A 308 -35.29 -8.05 -32.94
N GLU A 309 -34.00 -8.41 -32.92
CA GLU A 309 -33.49 -9.64 -32.30
C GLU A 309 -33.11 -9.46 -30.83
N PHE A 310 -33.22 -8.25 -30.28
CA PHE A 310 -32.86 -8.01 -28.89
C PHE A 310 -33.74 -8.84 -27.93
N HIS A 311 -33.07 -9.42 -26.94
CA HIS A 311 -33.72 -10.01 -25.77
C HIS A 311 -33.89 -8.92 -24.69
N THR A 312 -35.13 -8.70 -24.26
CA THR A 312 -35.43 -7.74 -23.19
C THR A 312 -35.54 -8.45 -21.86
N LEU A 313 -35.06 -7.80 -20.82
CA LEU A 313 -35.31 -8.29 -19.45
C LEU A 313 -36.79 -8.18 -19.12
N SER A 314 -37.31 -9.17 -18.42
CA SER A 314 -38.67 -9.11 -17.84
C SER A 314 -38.70 -8.13 -16.66
N GLN A 315 -39.88 -7.60 -16.34
CA GLN A 315 -40.06 -6.72 -15.18
C GLN A 315 -39.55 -7.39 -13.88
N LYS A 316 -39.84 -8.68 -13.69
CA LYS A 316 -39.34 -9.45 -12.55
C LYS A 316 -37.81 -9.46 -12.43
N GLN A 317 -37.09 -9.51 -13.56
CA GLN A 317 -35.62 -9.46 -13.55
C GLN A 317 -35.11 -8.03 -13.20
N ILE A 318 -35.81 -7.01 -13.65
CA ILE A 318 -35.47 -5.61 -13.30
C ILE A 318 -35.74 -5.35 -11.82
N ASP A 319 -36.88 -5.81 -11.31
CA ASP A 319 -37.23 -5.71 -9.87
C ASP A 319 -36.21 -6.46 -9.00
N GLY A 320 -35.71 -7.61 -9.46
CA GLY A 320 -34.63 -8.33 -8.81
C GLY A 320 -33.32 -7.53 -8.73
N LEU A 321 -32.98 -6.75 -9.77
CA LEU A 321 -31.83 -5.84 -9.69
C LEU A 321 -32.04 -4.73 -8.67
N ASP A 322 -33.28 -4.24 -8.53
CA ASP A 322 -33.62 -3.23 -7.53
C ASP A 322 -33.61 -3.81 -6.11
N GLU A 323 -34.04 -5.07 -5.93
CA GLU A 323 -33.95 -5.75 -4.65
C GLU A 323 -32.49 -5.91 -4.20
N ILE A 324 -31.59 -6.33 -5.11
CA ILE A 324 -30.16 -6.40 -4.81
C ILE A 324 -29.61 -5.03 -4.38
N LEU A 325 -29.94 -3.96 -5.11
CA LEU A 325 -29.44 -2.61 -4.79
C LEU A 325 -29.96 -2.05 -3.47
N ASN A 326 -31.24 -2.31 -3.14
CA ASN A 326 -31.92 -1.67 -2.02
C ASN A 326 -31.91 -2.52 -0.74
N LYS A 327 -31.68 -3.84 -0.85
CA LYS A 327 -31.74 -4.77 0.28
C LYS A 327 -30.43 -5.54 0.49
N ASP A 328 -29.95 -6.25 -0.54
CA ASP A 328 -28.79 -7.13 -0.37
C ASP A 328 -27.48 -6.34 -0.21
N ILE A 329 -27.28 -5.28 -0.99
CA ILE A 329 -26.09 -4.43 -0.88
C ILE A 329 -26.01 -3.73 0.49
N PRO A 330 -27.04 -3.07 1.02
CA PRO A 330 -27.01 -2.52 2.37
C PRO A 330 -26.71 -3.57 3.45
N ALA A 331 -27.33 -4.75 3.37
CA ALA A 331 -27.07 -5.84 4.30
C ALA A 331 -25.59 -6.29 4.27
N LEU A 332 -25.01 -6.45 3.07
CA LEU A 332 -23.58 -6.74 2.92
C LEU A 332 -22.69 -5.63 3.46
N MET A 333 -23.11 -4.37 3.32
CA MET A 333 -22.34 -3.23 3.86
C MET A 333 -22.34 -3.20 5.39
N GLU A 334 -23.42 -3.63 6.04
CA GLU A 334 -23.51 -3.74 7.50
C GLU A 334 -22.62 -4.85 8.07
N GLU A 335 -22.38 -5.92 7.29
CA GLU A 335 -21.48 -7.01 7.68
C GLU A 335 -19.99 -6.63 7.56
N LEU A 336 -19.68 -5.55 6.82
CA LEU A 336 -18.28 -5.13 6.65
C LEU A 336 -17.71 -4.51 7.91
N PRO A 337 -16.41 -4.71 8.16
CA PRO A 337 -15.71 -4.07 9.26
C PRO A 337 -15.73 -2.54 9.13
N SER A 338 -16.26 -1.85 10.15
CA SER A 338 -16.20 -0.39 10.22
C SER A 338 -14.86 0.09 10.84
N GLU A 339 -14.50 1.35 10.60
CA GLU A 339 -13.31 1.96 11.24
C GLU A 339 -13.44 2.05 12.77
N LYS A 340 -14.69 1.97 13.29
CA LYS A 340 -15.00 2.02 14.72
C LYS A 340 -15.05 0.64 15.38
N ASP A 341 -14.93 -0.44 14.61
CA ASP A 341 -14.97 -1.78 15.15
C ASP A 341 -13.69 -2.10 15.94
N SER A 342 -13.84 -2.57 17.17
CA SER A 342 -12.70 -3.05 17.98
C SER A 342 -12.04 -4.27 17.32
N PRO A 343 -10.76 -4.57 17.64
CA PRO A 343 -10.10 -5.77 17.13
C PRO A 343 -10.84 -7.09 17.41
N GLU A 344 -11.65 -7.15 18.48
CA GLU A 344 -12.46 -8.30 18.84
C GLU A 344 -13.72 -8.40 17.98
N THR A 345 -14.40 -7.29 17.74
CA THR A 345 -15.55 -7.20 16.82
C THR A 345 -15.17 -7.52 15.38
N LEU A 346 -13.97 -7.09 14.98
CA LEU A 346 -13.39 -7.43 13.68
C LEU A 346 -13.16 -8.94 13.52
N ARG A 347 -12.69 -9.62 14.58
CA ARG A 347 -12.50 -11.08 14.58
C ARG A 347 -13.83 -11.82 14.49
N ALA A 348 -14.87 -11.34 15.14
CA ALA A 348 -16.21 -11.92 15.12
C ALA A 348 -16.89 -11.77 13.75
N LYS A 349 -16.84 -10.58 13.14
CA LYS A 349 -17.43 -10.29 11.82
C LYS A 349 -16.72 -11.00 10.65
N MET A 350 -15.43 -11.32 10.77
CA MET A 350 -14.67 -12.00 9.71
C MET A 350 -14.80 -13.54 9.73
N GLY A 351 -15.74 -14.10 10.51
CA GLY A 351 -16.07 -15.53 10.55
C GLY A 351 -14.93 -16.39 11.12
N GLY A 352 -15.20 -17.21 12.12
CA GLY A 352 -14.24 -18.05 12.86
C GLY A 352 -13.51 -19.16 12.08
N GLY A 353 -13.15 -18.91 10.83
CA GLY A 353 -12.32 -19.77 10.00
C GLY A 353 -10.96 -19.16 9.79
N ALA A 354 -9.95 -19.73 10.45
CA ALA A 354 -8.53 -19.43 10.35
C ALA A 354 -8.19 -17.93 10.54
N SER A 355 -7.73 -17.62 11.72
CA SER A 355 -7.13 -16.36 12.19
C SER A 355 -6.37 -15.56 11.11
N ARG A 356 -7.11 -14.90 10.23
CA ARG A 356 -6.56 -13.83 9.38
C ARG A 356 -6.61 -12.55 10.21
N GLY A 357 -5.65 -12.41 11.12
CA GLY A 357 -5.38 -11.15 11.81
C GLY A 357 -5.29 -10.04 10.78
N VAL A 358 -5.68 -8.83 11.18
CA VAL A 358 -5.34 -7.61 10.43
C VAL A 358 -3.88 -7.75 9.99
N PRO A 359 -3.58 -7.74 8.69
CA PRO A 359 -2.22 -7.95 8.25
C PRO A 359 -1.39 -6.81 8.81
N ASN A 360 -0.51 -7.15 9.72
CA ASN A 360 0.57 -6.28 10.10
C ASN A 360 1.53 -6.33 8.91
N ILE A 361 1.38 -5.39 7.96
CA ILE A 361 2.42 -5.18 6.96
C ILE A 361 3.61 -4.71 7.77
N PRO A 362 4.68 -5.50 7.90
CA PRO A 362 5.83 -5.10 8.69
C PRO A 362 6.38 -3.83 8.06
N ILE A 363 6.27 -2.72 8.76
CA ILE A 363 6.94 -1.49 8.38
C ILE A 363 8.43 -1.82 8.38
N PRO A 364 9.15 -1.70 7.26
CA PRO A 364 10.57 -1.96 7.23
C PRO A 364 11.24 -1.18 8.37
N LYS A 365 12.18 -1.78 9.09
CA LYS A 365 12.91 -1.12 10.18
C LYS A 365 13.74 0.02 9.58
N THR A 366 13.22 1.23 9.60
CA THR A 366 13.70 2.39 8.86
C THR A 366 14.70 3.26 9.64
N ALA A 367 14.86 3.01 10.95
CA ALA A 367 15.70 3.82 11.83
C ALA A 367 17.14 4.01 11.31
N ALA A 368 17.75 2.96 10.78
CA ALA A 368 19.11 3.04 10.19
C ALA A 368 19.14 3.81 8.86
N LYS A 369 18.07 3.74 8.06
CA LYS A 369 17.95 4.39 6.75
C LYS A 369 17.98 5.91 6.82
N TYR A 370 17.34 6.49 7.85
CA TYR A 370 17.23 7.94 8.02
C TYR A 370 18.37 8.55 8.82
N GLY A 371 19.46 7.82 9.07
CA GLY A 371 20.63 8.31 9.79
C GLY A 371 20.33 8.71 11.23
N LYS A 372 19.12 8.45 11.70
CA LYS A 372 18.76 8.63 13.09
C LYS A 372 19.41 7.48 13.85
N GLN A 373 20.57 7.77 14.42
CA GLN A 373 20.97 7.06 15.62
C GLN A 373 19.72 7.08 16.50
N GLU A 374 19.28 5.92 17.01
CA GLU A 374 18.10 5.80 17.86
C GLU A 374 18.08 6.92 18.94
N GLN A 375 17.59 8.09 18.55
CA GLN A 375 16.96 8.99 19.49
C GLN A 375 15.55 8.43 19.61
N PHE A 376 15.30 7.79 20.74
CA PHE A 376 13.99 7.27 21.10
C PHE A 376 12.93 8.33 20.85
N LYS A 377 12.23 8.21 19.71
CA LYS A 377 11.02 8.98 19.47
C LYS A 377 9.87 8.17 20.00
N SER A 378 9.05 8.83 20.79
CA SER A 378 7.77 8.38 21.32
C SER A 378 7.00 7.53 20.29
N ASN A 379 6.55 6.38 20.75
CA ASN A 379 5.59 5.51 20.07
C ASN A 379 4.42 6.35 19.52
N PRO A 380 4.13 6.39 18.21
CA PRO A 380 2.98 7.12 17.68
C PRO A 380 1.63 6.54 18.14
N PHE A 381 1.63 5.45 18.88
CA PHE A 381 0.48 4.84 19.56
C PHE A 381 0.56 4.94 21.08
N GLY A 382 1.39 5.84 21.60
CA GLY A 382 1.37 6.19 23.02
C GLY A 382 0.06 6.92 23.37
N PRO A 383 -0.47 6.73 24.59
CA PRO A 383 -1.68 7.42 25.03
C PRO A 383 -1.52 8.94 24.91
N ASP A 384 -2.64 9.58 24.55
CA ASP A 384 -2.76 11.03 24.45
C ASP A 384 -2.23 11.73 25.71
N SER A 385 -1.52 12.77 25.47
CA SER A 385 -1.00 13.93 26.22
C SER A 385 -1.18 14.08 27.76
N GLU A 386 -1.70 13.12 28.50
CA GLU A 386 -1.87 13.21 29.97
C GLU A 386 -0.85 12.42 30.80
N ASP A 387 -0.03 11.53 30.18
CA ASP A 387 0.93 10.66 30.88
C ASP A 387 2.42 10.97 30.57
N LYS A 388 2.78 12.23 30.32
CA LYS A 388 4.20 12.59 30.08
C LYS A 388 5.12 12.30 31.25
N ASP A 389 4.58 12.25 32.46
CA ASP A 389 5.38 12.00 33.68
C ASP A 389 5.69 10.52 33.91
N ASN A 390 4.99 9.58 33.27
CA ASN A 390 5.19 8.15 33.44
C ASN A 390 5.95 7.43 32.30
N TYR A 391 6.29 8.14 31.21
CA TYR A 391 7.02 7.55 30.09
C TYR A 391 8.49 7.30 30.41
N TRP A 392 8.96 6.06 30.26
CA TRP A 392 10.36 5.67 30.38
C TRP A 392 10.89 5.03 29.10
N ALA A 393 11.99 5.60 28.55
CA ALA A 393 12.56 5.15 27.27
C ALA A 393 13.12 3.71 27.31
N LEU A 394 13.38 3.15 28.49
CA LEU A 394 13.89 1.79 28.68
C LEU A 394 12.84 0.78 29.15
N GLN A 395 11.55 1.10 29.12
CA GLN A 395 10.46 0.21 29.57
C GLN A 395 10.52 -1.17 28.88
N ASP A 396 10.66 -1.19 27.54
CA ASP A 396 10.77 -2.44 26.77
C ASP A 396 12.04 -3.24 27.14
N SER A 397 13.10 -2.55 27.56
CA SER A 397 14.34 -3.19 28.03
C SER A 397 14.18 -3.74 29.43
N ALA A 398 13.40 -3.07 30.30
CA ALA A 398 13.04 -3.56 31.62
C ALA A 398 12.26 -4.88 31.53
N ASP A 399 11.28 -4.95 30.63
CA ASP A 399 10.49 -6.17 30.43
C ASP A 399 11.34 -7.35 29.93
N ARG A 400 12.31 -7.08 29.03
CA ARG A 400 13.24 -8.10 28.54
C ARG A 400 14.27 -8.55 29.57
N LEU A 401 14.78 -7.64 30.39
CA LEU A 401 15.84 -7.89 31.36
C LEU A 401 15.32 -8.36 32.70
N ARG A 402 14.02 -8.29 32.95
CA ARG A 402 13.38 -8.75 34.19
C ARG A 402 13.75 -10.22 34.54
N GLY A 403 13.64 -11.12 33.57
CA GLY A 403 13.99 -12.51 33.77
C GLY A 403 15.47 -12.73 34.12
N SER A 404 16.36 -11.91 33.51
CA SER A 404 17.80 -11.95 33.84
C SER A 404 18.09 -11.38 35.22
N PHE A 405 17.39 -10.35 35.63
CA PHE A 405 17.48 -9.77 36.97
C PHE A 405 17.01 -10.75 38.04
N GLU A 406 15.87 -11.39 37.85
CA GLU A 406 15.32 -12.41 38.76
C GLU A 406 16.24 -13.62 38.90
N ALA A 407 16.88 -14.07 37.81
CA ALA A 407 17.84 -15.17 37.81
C ALA A 407 19.10 -14.89 38.67
N LEU A 408 19.41 -13.61 38.93
CA LEU A 408 20.50 -13.21 39.82
C LEU A 408 20.12 -13.29 41.30
N GLY A 409 18.87 -13.62 41.62
CA GLY A 409 18.36 -13.79 42.96
C GLY A 409 18.39 -12.49 43.78
N PRO A 410 17.61 -11.46 43.40
CA PRO A 410 17.50 -10.22 44.17
C PRO A 410 16.89 -10.50 45.53
N GLU A 411 17.40 -9.84 46.56
CA GLU A 411 16.92 -9.92 47.93
C GLU A 411 16.07 -8.67 48.23
N GLY A 412 14.79 -8.86 48.50
CA GLY A 412 13.88 -7.74 48.71
C GLY A 412 13.65 -6.83 47.47
N GLY A 413 13.95 -7.34 46.27
CA GLY A 413 13.84 -6.57 45.00
C GLY A 413 15.13 -5.86 44.60
N PHE A 414 16.23 -6.03 45.34
CA PHE A 414 17.51 -5.37 45.11
C PHE A 414 18.65 -6.38 44.88
N LEU A 415 19.56 -6.05 43.96
CA LEU A 415 20.83 -6.76 43.82
C LEU A 415 21.88 -6.14 44.72
N SER A 416 22.55 -6.99 45.53
CA SER A 416 23.68 -6.52 46.34
C SER A 416 24.82 -6.05 45.44
N THR A 417 25.64 -5.10 45.95
CA THR A 417 26.84 -4.54 45.26
C THR A 417 27.72 -5.66 44.67
N ALA A 418 27.89 -6.78 45.36
CA ALA A 418 28.71 -7.90 44.88
C ALA A 418 28.08 -8.59 43.67
N LYS A 419 26.76 -8.81 43.67
CA LYS A 419 26.02 -9.44 42.56
C LYS A 419 25.99 -8.51 41.33
N ALA A 420 25.63 -7.23 41.49
CA ALA A 420 25.60 -6.24 40.43
C ALA A 420 27.00 -6.05 39.81
N ARG A 421 28.05 -5.94 40.66
CA ARG A 421 29.43 -5.85 40.16
C ARG A 421 29.84 -7.08 39.35
N SER A 422 29.45 -8.28 39.76
CA SER A 422 29.80 -9.51 39.05
C SER A 422 29.21 -9.55 37.62
N VAL A 423 28.02 -8.99 37.42
CA VAL A 423 27.37 -8.88 36.12
C VAL A 423 28.09 -7.84 35.25
N LEU A 424 28.36 -6.66 35.78
CA LEU A 424 29.07 -5.62 35.04
C LEU A 424 30.48 -6.07 34.61
N VAL A 425 31.23 -6.80 35.46
CA VAL A 425 32.54 -7.32 35.09
C VAL A 425 32.47 -8.34 33.94
N LYS A 426 31.39 -9.13 33.86
CA LYS A 426 31.19 -10.12 32.79
C LYS A 426 31.00 -9.45 31.39
N THR A 427 30.70 -8.17 31.34
CA THR A 427 30.56 -7.42 30.06
C THR A 427 31.90 -7.22 29.38
N GLY A 428 33.05 -7.36 30.08
CA GLY A 428 34.38 -7.23 29.50
C GLY A 428 34.86 -5.79 29.32
N LEU A 429 34.11 -4.81 29.84
CA LEU A 429 34.52 -3.37 29.77
C LEU A 429 35.66 -3.06 30.73
N GLU A 430 36.45 -2.03 30.41
CA GLU A 430 37.52 -1.52 31.27
C GLU A 430 37.01 -1.03 32.62
N LYS A 431 37.83 -1.12 33.65
CA LYS A 431 37.45 -0.79 35.05
C LYS A 431 36.95 0.65 35.19
N ASP A 432 37.53 1.58 34.46
CA ASP A 432 37.13 3.00 34.51
C ASP A 432 35.76 3.21 33.91
N ASN A 433 35.44 2.53 32.78
CA ASN A 433 34.11 2.54 32.19
C ASN A 433 33.07 1.91 33.12
N LEU A 434 33.39 0.77 33.74
CA LEU A 434 32.49 0.13 34.69
C LEU A 434 32.20 1.02 35.89
N ARG A 435 33.19 1.77 36.38
CA ARG A 435 33.02 2.72 37.50
C ARG A 435 32.12 3.89 37.10
N GLN A 436 32.28 4.44 35.88
CA GLN A 436 31.40 5.47 35.39
C GLN A 436 29.96 4.99 35.23
N ILE A 437 29.76 3.82 34.64
CA ILE A 437 28.45 3.17 34.48
C ILE A 437 27.79 2.97 35.83
N TRP A 438 28.51 2.42 36.81
CA TRP A 438 28.01 2.25 38.16
C TRP A 438 27.50 3.58 38.76
N ASN A 439 28.34 4.61 38.74
CA ASN A 439 28.01 5.91 39.32
C ASN A 439 26.80 6.61 38.66
N LEU A 440 26.56 6.31 37.38
CA LEU A 440 25.40 6.84 36.64
C LEU A 440 24.14 6.03 36.88
N SER A 441 24.28 4.71 37.11
CA SER A 441 23.14 3.79 37.21
C SER A 441 22.60 3.70 38.62
N ASP A 442 23.44 3.84 39.63
CA ASP A 442 23.07 3.95 41.06
C ASP A 442 22.54 5.37 41.32
N ILE A 443 21.28 5.59 40.98
CA ILE A 443 20.68 6.91 40.90
C ILE A 443 20.37 7.47 42.31
N ASP A 444 19.91 6.62 43.21
CA ASP A 444 19.62 6.98 44.59
C ASP A 444 20.84 6.84 45.55
N ARG A 445 21.94 6.29 45.02
CA ARG A 445 23.22 6.13 45.69
C ARG A 445 23.18 5.26 46.95
N ASP A 446 22.33 4.28 46.97
CA ASP A 446 22.22 3.30 48.09
C ASP A 446 23.22 2.16 47.97
N GLY A 447 23.94 2.03 46.84
CA GLY A 447 24.93 1.00 46.56
C GLY A 447 24.33 -0.35 46.20
N LEU A 448 23.04 -0.43 45.97
CA LEU A 448 22.30 -1.57 45.48
C LEU A 448 21.75 -1.28 44.07
N PHE A 449 21.30 -2.29 43.37
CA PHE A 449 20.57 -2.07 42.11
C PHE A 449 19.17 -2.65 42.21
N ASP A 450 18.16 -1.83 42.08
CA ASP A 450 16.82 -2.28 41.74
C ASP A 450 16.73 -2.69 40.25
N LEU A 451 15.55 -3.14 39.81
CA LEU A 451 15.35 -3.52 38.40
C LEU A 451 15.62 -2.35 37.45
N ASP A 452 15.15 -1.17 37.80
CA ASP A 452 15.24 0.02 36.93
C ASP A 452 16.70 0.46 36.74
N GLU A 453 17.47 0.46 37.83
CA GLU A 453 18.92 0.78 37.81
C GLU A 453 19.75 -0.29 37.12
N TYR A 454 19.40 -1.57 37.33
CA TYR A 454 20.00 -2.67 36.58
C TYR A 454 19.79 -2.50 35.05
N VAL A 455 18.60 -2.11 34.64
CA VAL A 455 18.29 -1.87 33.23
C VAL A 455 19.09 -0.69 32.67
N VAL A 456 19.23 0.40 33.43
CA VAL A 456 20.06 1.55 33.05
C VAL A 456 21.52 1.13 32.91
N ALA A 457 22.05 0.34 33.85
CA ALA A 457 23.43 -0.15 33.82
C ALA A 457 23.69 -1.00 32.57
N MET A 458 22.80 -1.97 32.28
CA MET A 458 22.93 -2.85 31.11
C MET A 458 22.80 -2.07 29.82
N PHE A 459 21.91 -1.08 29.74
CA PHE A 459 21.79 -0.21 28.59
C PHE A 459 23.07 0.58 28.31
N LEU A 460 23.72 1.12 29.35
CA LEU A 460 24.99 1.84 29.20
C LEU A 460 26.12 0.90 28.76
N CYS A 461 26.18 -0.33 29.30
CA CYS A 461 27.13 -1.33 28.85
C CYS A 461 26.96 -1.69 27.38
N ASP A 462 25.73 -1.95 26.92
CA ASP A 462 25.43 -2.25 25.53
C ASP A 462 25.77 -1.07 24.60
N ALA A 463 25.55 0.16 25.05
CA ALA A 463 25.90 1.36 24.28
C ALA A 463 27.40 1.47 24.04
N VAL A 464 28.23 1.07 24.99
CA VAL A 464 29.70 1.07 24.84
C VAL A 464 30.15 -0.11 24.00
N ILE A 465 29.66 -1.34 24.26
CA ILE A 465 30.14 -2.56 23.62
C ILE A 465 29.69 -2.64 22.16
N GLN A 466 28.40 -2.48 21.90
CA GLN A 466 27.82 -2.70 20.58
C GLN A 466 27.89 -1.47 19.68
N LYS A 467 27.88 -0.28 20.26
CA LYS A 467 27.77 1.00 19.52
C LYS A 467 29.02 1.86 19.61
N GLY A 468 30.05 1.46 20.36
CA GLY A 468 31.29 2.23 20.51
C GLY A 468 31.07 3.65 21.06
N ARG A 469 29.95 3.90 21.79
CA ARG A 469 29.62 5.25 22.26
C ARG A 469 30.35 5.56 23.55
N PRO A 470 30.85 6.82 23.71
CA PRO A 470 31.37 7.25 24.99
C PRO A 470 30.24 7.28 26.06
N ILE A 471 30.60 6.95 27.29
CA ILE A 471 29.68 7.06 28.43
C ILE A 471 29.33 8.53 28.63
N PRO A 472 28.05 8.91 28.74
CA PRO A 472 27.67 10.32 28.95
C PRO A 472 28.14 10.82 30.30
N ALA A 473 28.37 12.14 30.40
CA ALA A 473 28.74 12.74 31.68
C ALA A 473 27.57 12.75 32.70
N GLU A 474 26.33 12.83 32.20
CA GLU A 474 25.09 12.78 32.98
C GLU A 474 24.05 11.92 32.24
N LEU A 475 23.12 11.28 32.96
CA LEU A 475 22.05 10.49 32.36
C LEU A 475 21.06 11.42 31.63
N PRO A 476 20.73 11.12 30.36
CA PRO A 476 19.64 11.81 29.68
C PRO A 476 18.31 11.64 30.42
N ALA A 477 17.48 12.68 30.51
CA ALA A 477 16.21 12.67 31.23
C ALA A 477 15.27 11.52 30.81
N SER A 478 15.32 11.10 29.53
CA SER A 478 14.52 9.99 28.99
C SER A 478 14.99 8.61 29.47
N VAL A 479 16.23 8.47 29.95
CA VAL A 479 16.81 7.22 30.45
C VAL A 479 16.58 7.07 31.97
N ILE A 480 16.29 8.17 32.66
CA ILE A 480 16.01 8.16 34.10
C ILE A 480 14.63 7.51 34.33
N PRO A 481 14.55 6.46 35.16
CA PRO A 481 13.27 5.82 35.47
C PRO A 481 12.28 6.80 36.10
N PRO A 482 10.97 6.71 35.77
CA PRO A 482 9.95 7.58 36.39
C PRO A 482 9.98 7.56 37.91
N SER A 483 10.25 6.36 38.50
CA SER A 483 10.38 6.16 39.93
C SER A 483 11.47 7.02 40.61
N LYS A 484 12.52 7.42 39.87
CA LYS A 484 13.71 8.09 40.40
C LYS A 484 13.95 9.53 39.86
N ARG A 485 13.05 10.05 39.01
CA ARG A 485 13.18 11.42 38.45
C ARG A 485 13.22 12.50 39.50
N HIS A 486 12.52 12.34 40.62
CA HIS A 486 12.49 13.29 41.73
C HIS A 486 13.86 13.43 42.43
N LEU A 487 14.76 12.45 42.27
CA LEU A 487 16.09 12.45 42.86
C LEU A 487 17.13 13.24 42.02
N VAL A 488 16.89 13.43 40.75
CA VAL A 488 17.81 14.06 39.79
C VAL A 488 17.43 15.52 39.48
N GLY A 489 16.20 15.96 39.80
CA GLY A 489 15.68 17.31 39.53
C GLY A 489 15.96 18.38 40.60
N SER A 490 16.77 18.14 41.62
CA SER A 490 17.03 19.07 42.74
C SER A 490 18.49 19.56 42.72
N LYS A 491 18.90 20.24 41.63
CA LYS A 491 20.09 21.09 41.65
C LYS A 491 19.86 22.36 40.86
#